data_aa635372394b4b3f43a5aad1a64b6986
#
_entry.id   aa635372394b4b3f43a5aad1a64b6986
#
_cell.length_a   1.000
_cell.length_b   1.000
_cell.length_c   1.000
_cell.angle_alpha   90.00
_cell.angle_beta   90.00
_cell.angle_gamma   90.00
#
_symmetry.space_group_name_H-M   'P 1'
#
loop_
_entity.id
_entity.type
_entity.pdbx_description
1 polymer ?
#
loop_
_entity_poly.entity_id
_entity_poly.type
_entity_poly.pdbx_seq_one_letter_code
_entity_poly.pdbx_strand_id
1 'polypeptide(L)'
;GWTPIDPLLSLGIGTLVLLSSLRLLREALHGLMEGTPLDLALEDVGRSLARLPGVISVHDLHIWSVAPEKVMLSAHLLVRDLRQWETVLDACLALLDERFGIHHVTLQPEPMARTVHWLDARSKRAAISDPGKSHHVSQPPANTG
;
A
#
# COMPACT_ATOMS: atom_id res chain seq x y z
N GLY A 1 29.48 -49.31 -28.79
CA GLY A 1 29.62 -48.48 -27.66
C GLY A 1 28.48 -47.45 -27.56
N TRP A 2 27.84 -47.36 -26.42
CA TRP A 2 26.77 -46.43 -26.11
C TRP A 2 27.33 -45.05 -25.67
N THR A 3 28.04 -44.41 -26.57
CA THR A 3 28.70 -43.12 -26.34
C THR A 3 27.77 -41.87 -26.20
N PRO A 4 26.47 -41.88 -26.63
CA PRO A 4 25.64 -40.67 -26.48
C PRO A 4 24.91 -40.53 -25.13
N ILE A 5 24.92 -41.55 -24.24
CA ILE A 5 24.20 -41.49 -22.96
C ILE A 5 24.82 -40.48 -22.00
N ASP A 6 26.13 -40.44 -21.94
CA ASP A 6 26.88 -39.58 -21.02
C ASP A 6 26.67 -38.07 -21.32
N PRO A 7 26.75 -37.59 -22.57
CA PRO A 7 26.40 -36.23 -22.93
C PRO A 7 24.93 -35.89 -22.66
N LEU A 8 24.01 -36.83 -22.88
CA LEU A 8 22.58 -36.61 -22.61
C LEU A 8 22.28 -36.50 -21.12
N LEU A 9 22.90 -37.35 -20.30
CA LEU A 9 22.79 -37.26 -18.83
C LEU A 9 23.39 -35.95 -18.32
N SER A 10 24.56 -35.56 -18.80
CA SER A 10 25.20 -34.30 -18.43
C SER A 10 24.36 -33.09 -18.81
N LEU A 11 23.75 -33.12 -20.02
CA LEU A 11 22.82 -32.06 -20.45
C LEU A 11 21.56 -32.02 -19.59
N GLY A 12 21.00 -33.17 -19.22
CA GLY A 12 19.83 -33.29 -18.36
C GLY A 12 20.09 -32.73 -16.97
N ILE A 13 21.20 -33.13 -16.35
CA ILE A 13 21.62 -32.63 -15.04
C ILE A 13 21.89 -31.10 -15.09
N GLY A 14 22.64 -30.65 -16.11
CA GLY A 14 22.93 -29.23 -16.29
C GLY A 14 21.65 -28.38 -16.45
N THR A 15 20.69 -28.88 -17.22
CA THR A 15 19.38 -28.20 -17.39
C THR A 15 18.62 -28.15 -16.08
N LEU A 16 18.57 -29.25 -15.31
CA LEU A 16 17.92 -29.31 -14.03
C LEU A 16 18.51 -28.29 -13.03
N VAL A 17 19.85 -28.27 -12.95
CA VAL A 17 20.58 -27.32 -12.08
C VAL A 17 20.31 -25.90 -12.52
N LEU A 18 20.33 -25.60 -13.81
CA LEU A 18 20.06 -24.27 -14.34
C LEU A 18 18.64 -23.78 -13.97
N LEU A 19 17.63 -24.62 -14.20
CA LEU A 19 16.24 -24.29 -13.88
C LEU A 19 16.04 -24.07 -12.38
N SER A 20 16.65 -24.92 -11.55
CA SER A 20 16.60 -24.78 -10.08
C SER A 20 17.28 -23.48 -9.62
N SER A 21 18.42 -23.15 -10.21
CA SER A 21 19.16 -21.92 -9.90
C SER A 21 18.39 -20.67 -10.31
N LEU A 22 17.73 -20.68 -11.46
CA LEU A 22 16.89 -19.56 -11.92
C LEU A 22 15.67 -19.37 -11.02
N ARG A 23 15.07 -20.46 -10.54
CA ARG A 23 13.98 -20.40 -9.58
C ARG A 23 14.42 -19.76 -8.27
N LEU A 24 15.53 -20.24 -7.68
CA LEU A 24 16.10 -19.67 -6.46
C LEU A 24 16.48 -18.19 -6.62
N LEU A 25 17.07 -17.85 -7.76
CA LEU A 25 17.41 -16.45 -8.06
C LEU A 25 16.16 -15.57 -8.10
N ARG A 26 15.10 -16.05 -8.73
CA ARG A 26 13.82 -15.31 -8.78
C ARG A 26 13.22 -15.13 -7.39
N GLU A 27 13.21 -16.17 -6.55
CA GLU A 27 12.73 -16.09 -5.16
C GLU A 27 13.57 -15.13 -4.34
N ALA A 28 14.90 -15.17 -4.47
CA ALA A 28 15.81 -14.26 -3.80
C ALA A 28 15.62 -12.80 -4.23
N LEU A 29 15.47 -12.54 -5.53
CA LEU A 29 15.21 -11.21 -6.05
C LEU A 29 13.85 -10.66 -5.58
N HIS A 30 12.82 -11.51 -5.57
CA HIS A 30 11.50 -11.13 -5.07
C HIS A 30 11.54 -10.71 -3.60
N GLY A 31 12.24 -11.48 -2.75
CA GLY A 31 12.45 -11.12 -1.35
C GLY A 31 13.29 -9.85 -1.16
N LEU A 32 14.34 -9.68 -1.99
CA LEU A 32 15.21 -8.50 -1.92
C LEU A 32 14.51 -7.21 -2.38
N MET A 33 13.57 -7.32 -3.31
CA MET A 33 12.76 -6.20 -3.82
C MET A 33 11.54 -5.90 -2.93
N GLU A 34 11.43 -6.52 -1.75
CA GLU A 34 10.30 -6.35 -0.82
C GLU A 34 8.93 -6.55 -1.51
N GLY A 35 8.87 -7.54 -2.40
CA GLY A 35 7.66 -7.83 -3.17
C GLY A 35 6.47 -8.17 -2.27
N THR A 36 5.28 -7.70 -2.66
CA THR A 36 4.02 -8.12 -2.03
C THR A 36 3.88 -9.63 -2.15
N PRO A 37 3.51 -10.38 -1.09
CA PRO A 37 3.22 -11.79 -1.18
C PRO A 37 2.21 -12.09 -2.29
N LEU A 38 2.50 -13.10 -3.13
CA LEU A 38 1.70 -13.41 -4.33
C LEU A 38 0.27 -13.87 -4.02
N ASP A 39 0.03 -14.31 -2.80
CA ASP A 39 -1.23 -14.83 -2.26
C ASP A 39 -2.06 -13.79 -1.51
N LEU A 40 -1.52 -12.59 -1.25
CA LEU A 40 -2.21 -11.50 -0.57
C LEU A 40 -2.69 -10.42 -1.54
N ALA A 41 -4.02 -10.29 -1.68
CA ALA A 41 -4.60 -9.20 -2.43
C ALA A 41 -4.64 -7.91 -1.59
N LEU A 42 -3.80 -6.94 -1.94
CA LEU A 42 -3.71 -5.62 -1.29
C LEU A 42 -5.08 -4.94 -1.13
N GLU A 43 -5.92 -5.05 -2.18
CA GLU A 43 -7.28 -4.49 -2.17
C GLU A 43 -8.19 -5.11 -1.12
N ASP A 44 -8.07 -6.41 -0.85
CA ASP A 44 -8.92 -7.10 0.12
C ASP A 44 -8.55 -6.71 1.54
N VAL A 45 -7.26 -6.53 1.83
CA VAL A 45 -6.76 -6.00 3.12
C VAL A 45 -7.29 -4.59 3.31
N GLY A 46 -7.08 -3.70 2.34
CA GLY A 46 -7.53 -2.30 2.40
C GLY A 46 -9.04 -2.18 2.59
N ARG A 47 -9.83 -2.96 1.83
CA ARG A 47 -11.30 -3.00 1.97
C ARG A 47 -11.76 -3.51 3.34
N SER A 48 -11.06 -4.48 3.89
CA SER A 48 -11.40 -5.05 5.19
C SER A 48 -11.12 -4.07 6.32
N LEU A 49 -10.00 -3.38 6.29
CA LEU A 49 -9.67 -2.30 7.23
C LEU A 49 -10.65 -1.13 7.13
N ALA A 50 -11.01 -0.71 5.92
CA ALA A 50 -11.95 0.40 5.69
C ALA A 50 -13.38 0.14 6.19
N ARG A 51 -13.75 -1.13 6.43
CA ARG A 51 -15.07 -1.52 6.97
C ARG A 51 -15.13 -1.52 8.49
N LEU A 52 -14.00 -1.37 9.16
CA LEU A 52 -13.96 -1.36 10.63
C LEU A 52 -14.63 -0.10 11.20
N PRO A 53 -15.38 -0.24 12.30
CA PRO A 53 -15.97 0.91 12.98
C PRO A 53 -14.91 1.91 13.40
N GLY A 54 -15.13 3.20 13.13
CA GLY A 54 -14.18 4.28 13.46
C GLY A 54 -13.19 4.63 12.34
N VAL A 55 -12.97 3.74 11.37
CA VAL A 55 -12.17 4.01 10.17
C VAL A 55 -13.04 4.72 9.14
N ILE A 56 -12.55 5.80 8.53
CA ILE A 56 -13.21 6.54 7.45
C ILE A 56 -12.63 6.13 6.11
N SER A 57 -11.30 6.07 6.01
CA SER A 57 -10.59 5.62 4.82
C SER A 57 -9.22 5.07 5.18
N VAL A 58 -8.67 4.26 4.27
CA VAL A 58 -7.33 3.72 4.33
C VAL A 58 -6.58 4.20 3.10
N HIS A 59 -5.36 4.70 3.26
CA HIS A 59 -4.48 5.13 2.18
C HIS A 59 -3.03 4.82 2.52
N ASP A 60 -2.15 4.94 1.53
CA ASP A 60 -0.73 4.59 1.65
C ASP A 60 -0.52 3.18 2.26
N LEU A 61 -1.36 2.23 1.82
CA LEU A 61 -1.27 0.84 2.25
C LEU A 61 -0.15 0.14 1.47
N HIS A 62 0.85 -0.30 2.22
CA HIS A 62 1.98 -1.08 1.72
C HIS A 62 2.03 -2.42 2.44
N ILE A 63 2.23 -3.49 1.68
CA ILE A 63 2.44 -4.84 2.21
C ILE A 63 3.66 -5.41 1.49
N TRP A 64 4.64 -5.89 2.26
CA TRP A 64 5.85 -6.49 1.73
C TRP A 64 6.30 -7.67 2.58
N SER A 65 7.12 -8.54 2.01
CA SER A 65 7.68 -9.70 2.70
C SER A 65 9.19 -9.53 2.87
N VAL A 66 9.68 -9.64 4.09
CA VAL A 66 11.13 -9.60 4.40
C VAL A 66 11.74 -11.00 4.50
N ALA A 67 10.93 -12.02 4.68
CA ALA A 67 11.31 -13.43 4.69
C ALA A 67 10.07 -14.28 4.38
N PRO A 68 10.23 -15.58 4.03
CA PRO A 68 9.11 -16.50 3.99
C PRO A 68 8.31 -16.41 5.30
N GLU A 69 6.99 -16.29 5.20
CA GLU A 69 6.07 -16.16 6.34
C GLU A 69 6.20 -14.89 7.20
N LYS A 70 7.10 -13.96 6.85
CA LYS A 70 7.26 -12.70 7.58
C LYS A 70 6.77 -11.52 6.75
N VAL A 71 5.46 -11.29 6.81
CA VAL A 71 4.77 -10.20 6.13
C VAL A 71 4.72 -8.97 7.01
N MET A 72 5.05 -7.82 6.44
CA MET A 72 4.99 -6.50 7.05
C MET A 72 3.88 -5.70 6.40
N LEU A 73 3.22 -4.84 7.19
CA LEU A 73 2.20 -3.92 6.68
C LEU A 73 2.42 -2.52 7.26
N SER A 74 2.30 -1.53 6.41
CA SER A 74 2.13 -0.15 6.86
C SER A 74 0.94 0.49 6.16
N ALA A 75 0.18 1.31 6.89
CA ALA A 75 -0.95 2.05 6.34
C ALA A 75 -1.26 3.31 7.14
N HIS A 76 -1.88 4.28 6.45
CA HIS A 76 -2.47 5.45 7.06
C HIS A 76 -3.99 5.28 7.15
N LEU A 77 -4.54 5.50 8.32
CA LEU A 77 -5.97 5.38 8.58
C LEU A 77 -6.56 6.74 8.95
N LEU A 78 -7.44 7.26 8.10
CA LEU A 78 -8.27 8.39 8.46
C LEU A 78 -9.32 7.92 9.45
N VAL A 79 -9.26 8.43 10.69
CA VAL A 79 -10.15 8.02 11.78
C VAL A 79 -11.12 9.14 12.16
N ARG A 80 -12.31 8.76 12.61
CA ARG A 80 -13.36 9.71 13.00
C ARG A 80 -12.99 10.47 14.26
N ASP A 81 -12.41 9.78 15.26
CA ASP A 81 -12.05 10.33 16.56
C ASP A 81 -10.79 9.65 17.09
N LEU A 82 -9.72 10.43 17.26
CA LEU A 82 -8.45 9.94 17.80
C LEU A 82 -8.55 9.40 19.23
N ARG A 83 -9.56 9.82 19.99
CA ARG A 83 -9.76 9.31 21.35
C ARG A 83 -10.17 7.83 21.37
N GLN A 84 -10.69 7.33 20.28
CA GLN A 84 -11.08 5.92 20.10
C GLN A 84 -9.98 5.10 19.39
N TRP A 85 -8.80 5.70 19.21
CA TRP A 85 -7.74 5.08 18.43
C TRP A 85 -7.31 3.70 18.96
N GLU A 86 -7.17 3.54 20.28
CA GLU A 86 -6.80 2.24 20.88
C GLU A 86 -7.79 1.14 20.48
N THR A 87 -9.09 1.40 20.58
CA THR A 87 -10.13 0.44 20.20
C THR A 87 -10.10 0.13 18.70
N VAL A 88 -9.87 1.14 17.87
CA VAL A 88 -9.75 0.95 16.40
C VAL A 88 -8.50 0.16 16.08
N LEU A 89 -7.38 0.45 16.74
CA LEU A 89 -6.11 -0.24 16.56
C LEU A 89 -6.24 -1.73 16.91
N ASP A 90 -6.82 -2.05 18.07
CA ASP A 90 -7.05 -3.44 18.50
C ASP A 90 -7.89 -4.21 17.47
N ALA A 91 -8.96 -3.60 16.96
CA ALA A 91 -9.78 -4.20 15.93
C ALA A 91 -9.03 -4.41 14.61
N CYS A 92 -8.16 -3.47 14.23
CA CYS A 92 -7.30 -3.61 13.05
C CYS A 92 -6.30 -4.76 13.22
N LEU A 93 -5.63 -4.83 14.36
CA LEU A 93 -4.64 -5.86 14.65
C LEU A 93 -5.27 -7.26 14.67
N ALA A 94 -6.41 -7.41 15.34
CA ALA A 94 -7.16 -8.66 15.35
C ALA A 94 -7.57 -9.12 13.95
N LEU A 95 -8.11 -8.20 13.13
CA LEU A 95 -8.49 -8.48 11.75
C LEU A 95 -7.30 -8.92 10.89
N LEU A 96 -6.16 -8.23 11.01
CA LEU A 96 -4.95 -8.50 10.23
C LEU A 96 -4.32 -9.83 10.61
N ASP A 97 -4.31 -10.15 11.92
CA ASP A 97 -3.81 -11.41 12.45
C ASP A 97 -4.71 -12.59 12.03
N GLU A 98 -5.99 -12.55 12.41
CA GLU A 98 -6.92 -13.66 12.24
C GLU A 98 -7.25 -13.99 10.78
N ARG A 99 -7.37 -12.97 9.95
CA ARG A 99 -7.81 -13.15 8.57
C ARG A 99 -6.68 -13.24 7.55
N PHE A 100 -5.59 -12.52 7.79
CA PHE A 100 -4.52 -12.36 6.81
C PHE A 100 -3.16 -12.89 7.30
N GLY A 101 -3.03 -13.28 8.58
CA GLY A 101 -1.79 -13.76 9.17
C GLY A 101 -0.68 -12.70 9.21
N ILE A 102 -1.06 -11.40 9.27
CA ILE A 102 -0.11 -10.30 9.30
C ILE A 102 0.11 -9.84 10.74
N HIS A 103 1.28 -10.15 11.29
CA HIS A 103 1.63 -9.87 12.70
C HIS A 103 2.50 -8.61 12.87
N HIS A 104 3.19 -8.16 11.81
CA HIS A 104 4.05 -6.98 11.85
C HIS A 104 3.38 -5.81 11.16
N VAL A 105 2.78 -4.92 11.96
CA VAL A 105 1.89 -3.88 11.48
C VAL A 105 2.31 -2.52 12.02
N THR A 106 2.35 -1.51 11.15
CA THR A 106 2.50 -0.11 11.50
C THR A 106 1.31 0.66 10.97
N LEU A 107 0.44 1.14 11.86
CA LEU A 107 -0.73 1.93 11.50
C LEU A 107 -0.59 3.35 12.04
N GLN A 108 -0.75 4.33 11.15
CA GLN A 108 -0.71 5.74 11.51
C GLN A 108 -2.12 6.33 11.45
N PRO A 109 -2.68 6.78 12.60
CA PRO A 109 -3.98 7.45 12.58
C PRO A 109 -3.86 8.88 12.08
N GLU A 110 -4.80 9.28 11.22
CA GLU A 110 -4.94 10.65 10.76
C GLU A 110 -6.30 11.22 11.16
N PRO A 111 -6.35 12.38 11.85
CA PRO A 111 -7.62 13.03 12.14
C PRO A 111 -8.18 13.72 10.90
N MET A 112 -9.50 13.69 10.74
CA MET A 112 -10.21 14.32 9.62
C MET A 112 -9.82 15.80 9.42
N ALA A 113 -9.58 16.54 10.50
CA ALA A 113 -9.21 17.96 10.46
C ALA A 113 -7.87 18.21 9.75
N ARG A 114 -6.93 17.26 9.78
CA ARG A 114 -5.63 17.37 9.11
C ARG A 114 -5.74 17.20 7.59
N THR A 115 -6.58 16.28 7.14
CA THR A 115 -6.81 16.03 5.71
C THR A 115 -7.43 17.25 5.02
N VAL A 116 -8.35 17.93 5.66
CA VAL A 116 -8.95 19.18 5.14
C VAL A 116 -7.90 20.28 5.00
N HIS A 117 -6.95 20.38 5.92
CA HIS A 117 -5.89 21.40 5.87
C HIS A 117 -4.92 21.15 4.69
N TRP A 118 -4.61 19.91 4.36
CA TRP A 118 -3.77 19.56 3.21
C TRP A 118 -4.43 19.87 1.86
N LEU A 119 -5.73 19.65 1.74
CA LEU A 119 -6.51 20.01 0.56
C LEU A 119 -6.54 21.53 0.35
N ASP A 120 -6.74 22.28 1.44
CA ASP A 120 -6.76 23.75 1.40
C ASP A 120 -5.39 24.35 1.06
N ALA A 121 -4.31 23.78 1.59
CA ALA A 121 -2.93 24.17 1.27
C ALA A 121 -2.57 23.88 -0.20
N ARG A 122 -3.07 22.77 -0.75
CA ARG A 122 -2.89 22.40 -2.16
C ARG A 122 -3.66 23.34 -3.09
N SER A 123 -4.88 23.69 -2.73
CA SER A 123 -5.73 24.65 -3.43
C SER A 123 -5.10 26.06 -3.45
N LYS A 124 -4.56 26.51 -2.31
CA LYS A 124 -3.83 27.78 -2.23
C LYS A 124 -2.54 27.81 -3.06
N ARG A 125 -1.78 26.72 -3.10
CA ARG A 125 -0.59 26.62 -3.95
C ARG A 125 -0.93 26.64 -5.43
N ALA A 126 -2.00 25.98 -5.85
CA ALA A 126 -2.46 25.99 -7.23
C ALA A 126 -2.93 27.39 -7.66
N ALA A 127 -3.58 28.14 -6.77
CA ALA A 127 -4.01 29.54 -7.01
C ALA A 127 -2.83 30.52 -7.12
N ILE A 128 -1.72 30.27 -6.41
CA ILE A 128 -0.51 31.12 -6.47
C ILE A 128 0.33 30.81 -7.73
N SER A 129 0.27 29.58 -8.25
CA SER A 129 1.04 29.17 -9.43
C SER A 129 0.40 29.59 -10.78
N ASP A 130 -0.83 30.12 -10.79
CA ASP A 130 -1.50 30.65 -11.99
C ASP A 130 -1.90 32.13 -11.79
N PRO A 131 -0.97 33.10 -11.91
CA PRO A 131 -1.26 34.51 -11.78
C PRO A 131 -2.09 35.12 -12.91
N GLY A 132 -2.51 34.32 -13.91
CA GLY A 132 -3.21 34.77 -15.12
C GLY A 132 -4.73 34.74 -15.06
N LYS A 133 -5.37 34.18 -14.03
CA LYS A 133 -6.84 34.17 -13.90
C LYS A 133 -7.33 35.16 -12.83
N SER A 134 -7.20 36.45 -13.12
CA SER A 134 -7.97 37.46 -12.41
C SER A 134 -9.47 37.27 -12.75
N HIS A 135 -10.23 36.74 -11.79
CA HIS A 135 -11.67 36.74 -11.86
C HIS A 135 -12.16 38.18 -11.89
N HIS A 136 -12.71 38.57 -13.06
CA HIS A 136 -13.47 39.79 -13.24
C HIS A 136 -14.66 39.74 -12.27
N VAL A 137 -14.51 40.37 -11.12
CA VAL A 137 -15.63 40.61 -10.20
C VAL A 137 -16.52 41.63 -10.85
N SER A 138 -17.65 41.16 -11.42
CA SER A 138 -18.72 42.02 -11.90
C SER A 138 -19.29 42.78 -10.73
N GLN A 139 -19.10 44.11 -10.70
CA GLN A 139 -19.75 45.00 -9.74
C GLN A 139 -21.28 44.96 -9.97
N PRO A 140 -22.10 44.92 -8.93
CA PRO A 140 -23.54 45.10 -9.08
C PRO A 140 -23.86 46.52 -9.54
N PRO A 141 -24.91 46.72 -10.33
CA PRO A 141 -25.28 48.05 -10.82
C PRO A 141 -25.70 48.99 -9.67
N ALA A 142 -25.17 50.20 -9.74
CA ALA A 142 -25.54 51.27 -8.80
C ALA A 142 -27.04 51.56 -8.91
N ASN A 143 -27.74 51.51 -7.81
CA ASN A 143 -29.13 51.88 -7.72
C ASN A 143 -29.22 53.43 -7.69
N THR A 144 -29.64 54.05 -8.80
CA THR A 144 -30.04 55.45 -8.88
C THR A 144 -31.55 55.50 -8.93
N GLY A 145 -32.16 56.10 -7.91
CA GLY A 145 -33.56 56.40 -7.84
C GLY A 145 -33.96 56.78 -6.42
#